data_7ffe2fa3ddb2fb680828de542a452de6
#
_entry.id   7ffe2fa3ddb2fb680828de542a452de6
#
_cell.length_a   1.000
_cell.length_b   1.000
_cell.length_c   1.000
_cell.angle_alpha   90.00
_cell.angle_beta   90.00
_cell.angle_gamma   90.00
#
_symmetry.space_group_name_H-M   'P 1'
#
loop_
_entity.id
_entity.type
_entity.pdbx_description
1 polymer ?
#
loop_
_entity_poly.entity_id
_entity_poly.type
_entity_poly.pdbx_seq_one_letter_code
_entity_poly.pdbx_strand_id
1 'polypeptide(L)'
;MSSSPSVIVQYVVVRGDLVASMKWPLGALVAQACHAATAAIHLFYSDEATQKYLSDLDNMHKIVLEAPDESSLKQLSAKLLESSIDHKMWVEQPENYPTCIAVKPYEKSEVQRFFKKFKLYKGPTAKPRKIEVKQKSHRISVAWHF
;
A
#
# COMPACT_ATOMS: atom_id res chain seq x y z
N MET A 1 27.86 -19.79 8.20
CA MET A 1 27.11 -18.83 7.37
C MET A 1 26.29 -17.96 8.29
N SER A 2 26.64 -16.69 8.39
CA SER A 2 25.78 -15.74 9.10
C SER A 2 24.55 -15.46 8.23
N SER A 3 23.40 -16.02 8.61
CA SER A 3 22.13 -15.58 8.03
C SER A 3 21.89 -14.15 8.48
N SER A 4 21.61 -13.24 7.52
CA SER A 4 21.10 -11.91 7.83
C SER A 4 19.91 -12.05 8.78
N PRO A 5 19.79 -11.22 9.84
CA PRO A 5 18.63 -11.28 10.70
C PRO A 5 17.37 -11.09 9.85
N SER A 6 16.43 -12.02 9.98
CA SER A 6 15.16 -11.97 9.28
C SER A 6 14.33 -10.81 9.82
N VAL A 7 13.81 -9.98 8.92
CA VAL A 7 12.94 -8.84 9.25
C VAL A 7 11.50 -9.22 8.95
N ILE A 8 10.63 -9.09 9.94
CA ILE A 8 9.20 -9.27 9.77
C ILE A 8 8.61 -7.95 9.27
N VAL A 9 7.89 -8.02 8.16
CA VAL A 9 7.27 -6.87 7.51
C VAL A 9 5.82 -7.16 7.19
N GLN A 10 5.02 -6.09 7.06
CA GLN A 10 3.69 -6.18 6.48
C GLN A 10 3.68 -5.44 5.14
N TYR A 11 3.44 -6.18 4.06
CA TYR A 11 3.25 -5.60 2.73
C TYR A 11 1.82 -5.13 2.55
N VAL A 12 1.68 -3.94 2.01
CA VAL A 12 0.39 -3.32 1.65
C VAL A 12 0.47 -2.86 0.21
N VAL A 13 -0.46 -3.28 -0.62
CA VAL A 13 -0.49 -2.90 -2.04
C VAL A 13 -1.77 -2.13 -2.32
N VAL A 14 -1.64 -0.86 -2.68
CA VAL A 14 -2.77 0.03 -2.98
C VAL A 14 -2.94 0.22 -4.48
N ARG A 15 -4.17 0.45 -4.92
CA ARG A 15 -4.45 0.84 -6.30
C ARG A 15 -4.15 2.33 -6.50
N GLY A 16 -3.09 2.62 -7.26
CA GLY A 16 -2.70 3.99 -7.55
C GLY A 16 -3.67 4.75 -8.46
N ASP A 17 -4.40 4.04 -9.34
CA ASP A 17 -5.38 4.64 -10.25
C ASP A 17 -6.58 5.28 -9.55
N LEU A 18 -6.91 4.86 -8.33
CA LEU A 18 -7.98 5.49 -7.55
C LEU A 18 -7.76 6.99 -7.35
N VAL A 19 -6.53 7.39 -7.07
CA VAL A 19 -6.16 8.81 -6.92
C VAL A 19 -5.78 9.44 -8.26
N ALA A 20 -4.94 8.75 -9.05
CA ALA A 20 -4.40 9.31 -10.29
C ALA A 20 -5.47 9.52 -11.37
N SER A 21 -6.36 8.53 -11.56
CA SER A 21 -7.36 8.52 -12.65
C SER A 21 -8.78 8.75 -12.16
N MET A 22 -9.16 8.13 -11.05
CA MET A 22 -10.54 8.17 -10.52
C MET A 22 -10.78 9.34 -9.57
N LYS A 23 -9.75 10.14 -9.30
CA LYS A 23 -9.86 11.38 -8.50
C LYS A 23 -10.28 11.19 -7.05
N TRP A 24 -10.01 10.04 -6.46
CA TRP A 24 -10.22 9.86 -5.03
C TRP A 24 -9.30 10.78 -4.23
N PRO A 25 -9.77 11.36 -3.13
CA PRO A 25 -8.88 12.07 -2.21
C PRO A 25 -7.79 11.15 -1.68
N LEU A 26 -6.58 11.66 -1.54
CA LEU A 26 -5.45 10.87 -1.04
C LEU A 26 -5.75 10.26 0.33
N GLY A 27 -6.40 11.01 1.23
CA GLY A 27 -6.81 10.49 2.54
C GLY A 27 -7.74 9.28 2.46
N ALA A 28 -8.60 9.19 1.44
CA ALA A 28 -9.44 8.04 1.21
C ALA A 28 -8.62 6.79 0.85
N LEU A 29 -7.55 6.94 0.06
CA LEU A 29 -6.64 5.85 -0.25
C LEU A 29 -5.85 5.40 0.97
N VAL A 30 -5.38 6.33 1.79
CA VAL A 30 -4.70 6.04 3.06
C VAL A 30 -5.63 5.23 3.98
N ALA A 31 -6.91 5.59 4.05
CA ALA A 31 -7.90 4.84 4.82
C ALA A 31 -8.04 3.39 4.33
N GLN A 32 -8.01 3.16 3.01
CA GLN A 32 -8.05 1.81 2.45
C GLN A 32 -6.86 0.96 2.90
N ALA A 33 -5.66 1.54 2.87
CA ALA A 33 -4.45 0.87 3.36
C ALA A 33 -4.55 0.52 4.85
N CYS A 34 -5.07 1.44 5.67
CA CYS A 34 -5.30 1.21 7.09
C CYS A 34 -6.33 0.10 7.34
N HIS A 35 -7.43 0.10 6.59
CA HIS A 35 -8.45 -0.95 6.67
C HIS A 35 -7.87 -2.33 6.37
N ALA A 36 -7.17 -2.45 5.25
CA ALA A 36 -6.58 -3.72 4.84
C ALA A 36 -5.53 -4.22 5.83
N ALA A 37 -4.63 -3.35 6.29
CA ALA A 37 -3.59 -3.70 7.26
C ALA A 37 -4.18 -4.16 8.59
N THR A 38 -5.17 -3.44 9.10
CA THR A 38 -5.85 -3.78 10.35
C THR A 38 -6.62 -5.10 10.22
N ALA A 39 -7.33 -5.29 9.11
CA ALA A 39 -8.09 -6.52 8.88
C ALA A 39 -7.17 -7.75 8.78
N ALA A 40 -6.04 -7.64 8.10
CA ALA A 40 -5.08 -8.73 8.00
C ALA A 40 -4.49 -9.09 9.38
N ILE A 41 -4.14 -8.11 10.19
CA ILE A 41 -3.67 -8.33 11.57
C ILE A 41 -4.75 -9.04 12.40
N HIS A 42 -5.98 -8.58 12.32
CA HIS A 42 -7.09 -9.17 13.09
C HIS A 42 -7.38 -10.61 12.68
N LEU A 43 -7.47 -10.87 11.38
CA LEU A 43 -7.80 -12.20 10.85
C LEU A 43 -6.72 -13.25 11.18
N PHE A 44 -5.47 -12.85 11.21
CA PHE A 44 -4.32 -13.73 11.45
C PHE A 44 -3.61 -13.40 12.76
N TYR A 45 -4.36 -12.91 13.74
CA TYR A 45 -3.82 -12.41 15.01
C TYR A 45 -3.01 -13.46 15.78
N SER A 46 -3.47 -14.70 15.82
CA SER A 46 -2.82 -15.78 16.57
C SER A 46 -1.61 -16.41 15.87
N ASP A 47 -1.32 -15.98 14.63
CA ASP A 47 -0.15 -16.46 13.91
C ASP A 47 1.16 -16.02 14.59
N GLU A 48 2.17 -16.89 14.60
CA GLU A 48 3.42 -16.63 15.30
C GLU A 48 4.16 -15.39 14.80
N ALA A 49 4.23 -15.21 13.47
CA ALA A 49 4.86 -14.03 12.87
C ALA A 49 4.09 -12.75 13.18
N THR A 50 2.76 -12.80 13.22
CA THR A 50 1.92 -11.67 13.63
C THR A 50 2.19 -11.31 15.08
N GLN A 51 2.28 -12.28 15.97
CA GLN A 51 2.58 -12.03 17.38
C GLN A 51 3.95 -11.43 17.59
N LYS A 52 4.97 -11.94 16.88
CA LYS A 52 6.32 -11.34 16.90
C LYS A 52 6.31 -9.90 16.40
N TYR A 53 5.62 -9.64 15.30
CA TYR A 53 5.48 -8.32 14.72
C TYR A 53 4.86 -7.32 15.71
N LEU A 54 3.83 -7.73 16.42
CA LEU A 54 3.13 -6.89 17.40
C LEU A 54 3.84 -6.79 18.74
N SER A 55 4.81 -7.65 19.04
CA SER A 55 5.56 -7.62 20.29
C SER A 55 6.49 -6.42 20.41
N ASP A 56 6.82 -5.78 19.31
CA ASP A 56 7.68 -4.60 19.24
C ASP A 56 7.05 -3.52 18.34
N LEU A 57 6.07 -2.82 18.87
CA LEU A 57 5.27 -1.85 18.13
C LEU A 57 6.09 -0.70 17.55
N ASP A 58 7.13 -0.28 18.25
CA ASP A 58 7.96 0.86 17.83
C ASP A 58 8.86 0.53 16.64
N ASN A 59 9.06 -0.75 16.36
CA ASN A 59 9.87 -1.24 15.24
C ASN A 59 9.04 -1.95 14.17
N MET A 60 7.73 -1.73 14.14
CA MET A 60 6.91 -2.25 13.05
C MET A 60 7.39 -1.69 11.70
N HIS A 61 7.46 -2.57 10.70
CA HIS A 61 7.85 -2.20 9.35
C HIS A 61 6.75 -2.53 8.35
N LYS A 62 6.25 -1.50 7.67
CA LYS A 62 5.30 -1.66 6.57
C LYS A 62 5.94 -1.21 5.26
N ILE A 63 5.67 -1.97 4.21
CA ILE A 63 6.10 -1.62 2.85
C ILE A 63 4.84 -1.39 2.03
N VAL A 64 4.63 -0.16 1.56
CA VAL A 64 3.47 0.22 0.78
C VAL A 64 3.84 0.32 -0.68
N LEU A 65 3.23 -0.53 -1.48
CA LEU A 65 3.47 -0.66 -2.91
C LEU A 65 2.23 -0.22 -3.68
N GLU A 66 2.42 0.05 -4.97
CA GLU A 66 1.38 0.47 -5.90
C GLU A 66 1.08 -0.62 -6.92
N ALA A 67 -0.19 -0.98 -7.07
CA ALA A 67 -0.72 -1.67 -8.24
C ALA A 67 -1.35 -0.63 -9.17
N PRO A 68 -1.13 -0.73 -10.50
CA PRO A 68 -1.64 0.28 -11.43
C PRO A 68 -3.16 0.29 -11.56
N ASP A 69 -3.82 -0.85 -11.35
CA ASP A 69 -5.25 -1.04 -11.58
C ASP A 69 -5.84 -2.22 -10.81
N GLU A 70 -7.15 -2.38 -10.90
CA GLU A 70 -7.90 -3.47 -10.28
C GLU A 70 -7.44 -4.85 -10.76
N SER A 71 -7.18 -4.99 -12.05
CA SER A 71 -6.75 -6.26 -12.65
C SER A 71 -5.42 -6.74 -12.04
N SER A 72 -4.45 -5.85 -11.90
CA SER A 72 -3.17 -6.16 -11.28
C SER A 72 -3.32 -6.58 -9.82
N LEU A 73 -4.22 -5.93 -9.09
CA LEU A 73 -4.51 -6.26 -7.70
C LEU A 73 -5.15 -7.64 -7.57
N LYS A 74 -6.12 -7.95 -8.42
CA LYS A 74 -6.78 -9.28 -8.47
C LYS A 74 -5.82 -10.39 -8.85
N GLN A 75 -4.93 -10.14 -9.81
CA GLN A 75 -3.89 -11.11 -10.19
C GLN A 75 -2.92 -11.40 -9.04
N LEU A 76 -2.54 -10.38 -8.29
CA LEU A 76 -1.72 -10.55 -7.10
C LEU A 76 -2.43 -11.41 -6.06
N SER A 77 -3.69 -11.12 -5.77
CA SER A 77 -4.48 -11.92 -4.82
C SER A 77 -4.55 -13.39 -5.24
N ALA A 78 -4.77 -13.66 -6.52
CA ALA A 78 -4.81 -15.03 -7.04
C ALA A 78 -3.47 -15.77 -6.82
N LYS A 79 -2.34 -15.11 -7.06
CA LYS A 79 -1.01 -15.68 -6.83
C LYS A 79 -0.74 -15.94 -5.34
N LEU A 80 -1.15 -15.02 -4.49
CA LEU A 80 -1.00 -15.16 -3.04
C LEU A 80 -1.85 -16.34 -2.52
N LEU A 81 -3.08 -16.48 -2.99
CA LEU A 81 -3.94 -17.62 -2.67
C LEU A 81 -3.35 -18.95 -3.13
N GLU A 82 -2.86 -18.99 -4.36
CA GLU A 82 -2.23 -20.20 -4.93
C GLU A 82 -1.04 -20.68 -4.11
N SER A 83 -0.28 -19.75 -3.56
CA SER A 83 0.89 -20.03 -2.74
C SER A 83 0.60 -20.06 -1.23
N SER A 84 -0.66 -20.06 -0.84
CA SER A 84 -1.10 -20.08 0.56
C SER A 84 -0.51 -18.93 1.40
N ILE A 85 -0.38 -17.75 0.79
CA ILE A 85 0.04 -16.54 1.48
C ILE A 85 -1.20 -15.84 2.04
N ASP A 86 -1.26 -15.75 3.35
CA ASP A 86 -2.38 -15.17 4.08
C ASP A 86 -2.44 -13.66 3.88
N HIS A 87 -3.58 -13.18 3.38
CA HIS A 87 -3.79 -11.77 3.07
C HIS A 87 -5.27 -11.41 3.13
N LYS A 88 -5.52 -10.10 3.16
CA LYS A 88 -6.86 -9.53 3.04
C LYS A 88 -6.91 -8.60 1.83
N MET A 89 -7.86 -8.85 0.94
CA MET A 89 -8.28 -7.89 -0.07
C MET A 89 -9.36 -7.00 0.54
N TRP A 90 -9.11 -5.70 0.60
CA TRP A 90 -10.14 -4.75 1.01
C TRP A 90 -11.00 -4.34 -0.18
N VAL A 91 -12.30 -4.46 -0.01
CA VAL A 91 -13.31 -4.05 -0.99
C VAL A 91 -14.13 -2.94 -0.38
N GLU A 92 -14.02 -1.73 -0.94
CA GLU A 92 -14.74 -0.57 -0.44
C GLU A 92 -16.21 -0.60 -0.82
N GLN A 93 -17.06 -0.23 0.12
CA GLN A 93 -18.50 -0.11 -0.04
C GLN A 93 -18.90 1.38 -0.03
N PRO A 94 -19.97 1.79 -0.73
CA PRO A 94 -20.93 0.97 -1.48
C PRO A 94 -20.49 0.60 -2.90
N GLU A 95 -19.35 1.10 -3.39
CA GLU A 95 -18.88 0.95 -4.78
C GLU A 95 -18.54 -0.49 -5.15
N ASN A 96 -18.26 -1.33 -4.16
CA ASN A 96 -17.78 -2.70 -4.34
C ASN A 96 -16.46 -2.76 -5.14
N TYR A 97 -15.54 -1.82 -4.87
CA TYR A 97 -14.23 -1.74 -5.50
C TYR A 97 -13.15 -2.41 -4.67
N PRO A 98 -12.41 -3.37 -5.21
CA PRO A 98 -11.14 -3.80 -4.62
C PRO A 98 -10.15 -2.64 -4.64
N THR A 99 -9.61 -2.27 -3.49
CA THR A 99 -8.79 -1.06 -3.35
C THR A 99 -7.38 -1.33 -2.87
N CYS A 100 -7.22 -2.36 -2.05
CA CYS A 100 -5.97 -2.62 -1.36
C CYS A 100 -5.85 -4.09 -0.98
N ILE A 101 -4.64 -4.61 -1.01
CA ILE A 101 -4.29 -5.88 -0.38
C ILE A 101 -3.32 -5.60 0.76
N ALA A 102 -3.53 -6.22 1.90
CA ALA A 102 -2.52 -6.36 2.93
C ALA A 102 -2.27 -7.83 3.23
N VAL A 103 -1.01 -8.25 3.22
CA VAL A 103 -0.65 -9.55 3.77
C VAL A 103 -0.55 -9.46 5.28
N LYS A 104 -0.70 -10.58 5.98
CA LYS A 104 -0.31 -10.60 7.39
C LYS A 104 1.20 -10.35 7.52
N PRO A 105 1.73 -10.08 8.71
CA PRO A 105 3.17 -10.02 8.91
C PRO A 105 3.86 -11.33 8.52
N TYR A 106 4.91 -11.21 7.72
CA TYR A 106 5.77 -12.32 7.29
C TYR A 106 7.23 -11.92 7.40
N GLU A 107 8.09 -12.90 7.54
CA GLU A 107 9.50 -12.69 7.23
C GLU A 107 9.64 -12.22 5.78
N LYS A 108 10.30 -11.10 5.59
CA LYS A 108 10.42 -10.48 4.27
C LYS A 108 10.91 -11.45 3.20
N SER A 109 11.89 -12.27 3.54
CA SER A 109 12.46 -13.26 2.62
C SER A 109 11.47 -14.31 2.12
N GLU A 110 10.41 -14.60 2.88
CA GLU A 110 9.40 -15.57 2.48
C GLU A 110 8.47 -15.06 1.39
N VAL A 111 8.20 -13.76 1.36
CA VAL A 111 7.11 -13.20 0.53
C VAL A 111 7.59 -12.16 -0.48
N GLN A 112 8.80 -11.64 -0.38
CA GLN A 112 9.27 -10.54 -1.25
C GLN A 112 9.18 -10.86 -2.74
N ARG A 113 9.29 -12.12 -3.13
CA ARG A 113 9.22 -12.55 -4.54
C ARG A 113 7.88 -12.22 -5.20
N PHE A 114 6.79 -12.15 -4.45
CA PHE A 114 5.46 -11.83 -4.97
C PHE A 114 5.30 -10.36 -5.32
N PHE A 115 6.16 -9.49 -4.79
CA PHE A 115 6.00 -8.03 -4.84
C PHE A 115 7.03 -7.33 -5.72
N LYS A 116 7.97 -8.06 -6.33
CA LYS A 116 9.10 -7.47 -7.09
C LYS A 116 8.69 -6.56 -8.24
N LYS A 117 7.57 -6.82 -8.88
CA LYS A 117 7.09 -6.02 -10.03
C LYS A 117 6.36 -4.74 -9.61
N PHE A 118 6.05 -4.58 -8.34
CA PHE A 118 5.35 -3.41 -7.84
C PHE A 118 6.34 -2.37 -7.33
N LYS A 119 6.04 -1.09 -7.60
CA LYS A 119 6.85 0.03 -7.14
C LYS A 119 6.37 0.50 -5.77
N LEU A 120 7.27 1.12 -5.00
CA LEU A 120 6.86 1.85 -3.81
C LEU A 120 5.83 2.92 -4.19
N TYR A 121 4.77 3.02 -3.41
CA TYR A 121 3.78 4.08 -3.60
C TYR A 121 4.37 5.42 -3.15
N LYS A 122 4.53 6.34 -4.09
CA LYS A 122 5.09 7.68 -3.88
C LYS A 122 4.05 8.79 -4.03
N GLY A 123 2.78 8.43 -4.10
CA GLY A 123 1.71 9.36 -4.41
C GLY A 123 1.54 9.58 -5.92
N PRO A 124 0.49 10.31 -6.32
CA PRO A 124 0.29 10.66 -7.73
C PRO A 124 1.46 11.54 -8.18
N THR A 125 2.07 11.19 -9.33
CA THR A 125 3.05 12.06 -9.96
C THR A 125 2.31 13.31 -10.44
N ALA A 126 2.49 14.43 -9.72
CA ALA A 126 2.09 15.72 -10.23
C ALA A 126 2.89 15.97 -11.51
N LYS A 127 2.21 16.04 -12.67
CA LYS A 127 2.84 16.66 -13.84
C LYS A 127 3.26 18.06 -13.41
N PRO A 128 4.53 18.49 -13.63
CA PRO A 128 4.90 19.84 -13.30
C PRO A 128 3.94 20.76 -14.07
N ARG A 129 3.13 21.51 -13.34
CA ARG A 129 2.36 22.59 -13.96
C ARG A 129 3.39 23.53 -14.54
N LYS A 130 3.36 23.76 -15.85
CA LYS A 130 4.04 24.90 -16.44
C LYS A 130 3.48 26.11 -15.70
N ILE A 131 4.32 26.70 -14.85
CA ILE A 131 4.00 27.99 -14.24
C ILE A 131 4.16 28.99 -15.40
N GLU A 132 3.05 29.33 -16.05
CA GLU A 132 3.01 30.55 -16.85
C GLU A 132 3.10 31.71 -15.86
N VAL A 133 4.33 32.22 -15.71
CA VAL A 133 4.53 33.48 -15.02
C VAL A 133 3.93 34.57 -15.90
N LYS A 134 2.64 34.82 -15.77
CA LYS A 134 2.06 36.08 -16.21
C LYS A 134 2.60 37.15 -15.29
N GLN A 135 3.65 37.84 -15.75
CA GLN A 135 4.05 39.10 -15.16
C GLN A 135 2.87 40.06 -15.20
N LYS A 136 2.13 40.16 -14.13
CA LYS A 136 1.40 41.38 -13.71
C LYS A 136 1.10 41.31 -12.23
N SER A 137 1.79 42.18 -11.49
CA SER A 137 1.39 42.83 -10.23
C SER A 137 0.88 41.96 -9.09
N HIS A 138 1.74 41.86 -8.05
CA HIS A 138 1.36 41.85 -6.62
C HIS A 138 0.28 40.85 -6.17
N ARG A 139 0.51 39.57 -6.31
CA ARG A 139 -0.03 38.55 -5.38
C ARG A 139 0.95 37.37 -5.34
N ILE A 140 1.57 37.20 -4.19
CA ILE A 140 2.31 35.98 -3.88
C ILE A 140 1.26 34.89 -3.66
N SER A 141 1.13 33.99 -4.63
CA SER A 141 0.37 32.77 -4.46
C SER A 141 1.31 31.69 -3.99
N VAL A 142 1.19 31.30 -2.73
CA VAL A 142 1.91 30.12 -2.22
C VAL A 142 1.08 28.90 -2.61
N ALA A 143 1.55 28.17 -3.61
CA ALA A 143 0.97 26.88 -3.96
C ALA A 143 1.64 25.80 -3.12
N TRP A 144 0.85 25.10 -2.32
CA TRP A 144 1.28 23.91 -1.61
C TRP A 144 1.20 22.72 -2.56
N HIS A 145 2.29 22.00 -2.70
CA HIS A 145 2.33 20.73 -3.42
C HIS A 145 2.35 19.59 -2.40
N PHE A 146 1.36 18.73 -2.50
CA PHE A 146 1.36 17.45 -1.81
C PHE A 146 1.75 16.34 -2.78
#